data_0a935ca8e6ffbfd37bd946a60e26c094
#
_entry.id   0a935ca8e6ffbfd37bd946a60e26c094
#
_cell.length_a   1.000
_cell.length_b   1.000
_cell.length_c   1.000
_cell.angle_alpha   90.00
_cell.angle_beta   90.00
_cell.angle_gamma   90.00
#
_symmetry.space_group_name_H-M   'P 1'
#
loop_
_entity.id
_entity.type
_entity.pdbx_description
1 polymer ?
#
loop_
_entity_poly.entity_id
_entity_poly.type
_entity_poly.pdbx_seq_one_letter_code
_entity_poly.pdbx_strand_id
1 'polypeptide(L)'
;MSMRYVSLDRVRGLQALRRSSTEEAPAQQWKTSLLNDDESHSRKKTIQYDPEQLCQTLGAALTSNPYGEYLSVHCWCAQPPRYSPDTRALKLLMRDALDEIADPDQWLFLDTETTGLAGGSGTYAFLVGVAWWEGGGLEIEQFFLREYSEERALLFALRERISDHPVLVTFNGKSFDWPLLETRYRMSRRISVPSFRAHLDFLHPAQNLWRLRLGSVRLSELEQHVLGWDRGTDLLSGLIPQIYFDFLRGGPPERLVPVLNHNQMDLRGLAALSSRILSLLGDAENLGQDGLELFGVSRICEKRGQHTRARKLYEKSIASFLPTEIDRAARRSLARLAKREGDFELACELWRDALGNSRHGYEA
;
A
#
# COMPACT_ATOMS: atom_id res chain seq x y z
N MET A 1 11.37 -7.40 -34.47
CA MET A 1 12.48 -8.28 -34.09
C MET A 1 12.96 -7.86 -32.71
N SER A 2 12.64 -8.68 -31.80
CA SER A 2 12.94 -8.93 -30.43
C SER A 2 14.37 -8.66 -30.03
N MET A 3 14.61 -8.14 -28.83
CA MET A 3 15.59 -8.75 -27.93
C MET A 3 15.32 -8.39 -26.47
N ARG A 4 15.04 -9.44 -25.73
CA ARG A 4 15.06 -9.51 -24.26
C ARG A 4 16.52 -9.43 -23.82
N TYR A 5 16.80 -8.60 -22.82
CA TYR A 5 17.96 -8.79 -21.95
C TYR A 5 17.46 -8.86 -20.51
N VAL A 6 17.28 -10.11 -20.05
CA VAL A 6 17.27 -10.42 -18.62
C VAL A 6 18.71 -10.71 -18.24
N SER A 7 19.28 -9.93 -17.34
CA SER A 7 20.64 -10.10 -16.86
C SER A 7 20.82 -11.49 -16.24
N LEU A 8 21.80 -12.23 -16.74
CA LEU A 8 22.19 -13.58 -16.29
C LEU A 8 22.62 -13.66 -14.81
N ASP A 9 22.92 -12.53 -14.19
CA ASP A 9 23.35 -12.46 -12.78
C ASP A 9 22.21 -12.72 -11.78
N ARG A 10 20.96 -12.43 -12.17
CA ARG A 10 19.77 -12.75 -11.34
C ARG A 10 19.46 -14.24 -11.27
N VAL A 11 19.83 -15.00 -12.29
CA VAL A 11 19.58 -16.46 -12.34
C VAL A 11 20.62 -17.22 -11.51
N ARG A 12 21.86 -16.73 -11.45
CA ARG A 12 22.92 -17.33 -10.63
C ARG A 12 22.68 -17.15 -9.12
N GLY A 13 22.15 -16.02 -8.69
CA GLY A 13 21.80 -15.77 -7.28
C GLY A 13 20.71 -16.71 -6.75
N LEU A 14 19.72 -17.06 -7.57
CA LEU A 14 18.63 -17.97 -7.20
C LEU A 14 19.06 -19.45 -7.20
N GLN A 15 20.08 -19.83 -7.98
CA GLN A 15 20.63 -21.20 -7.96
C GLN A 15 21.59 -21.42 -6.78
N ALA A 16 22.25 -20.39 -6.27
CA ALA A 16 23.10 -20.49 -5.07
C ALA A 16 22.25 -20.69 -3.79
N LEU A 17 21.07 -20.07 -3.70
CA LEU A 17 20.14 -20.24 -2.58
C LEU A 17 19.44 -21.62 -2.56
N ARG A 18 19.41 -22.33 -3.70
CA ARG A 18 18.87 -23.70 -3.78
C ARG A 18 19.85 -24.80 -3.44
N ARG A 19 21.16 -24.51 -3.36
CA ARG A 19 22.21 -25.51 -3.07
C ARG A 19 22.65 -25.58 -1.61
N SER A 20 22.14 -24.71 -0.73
CA SER A 20 22.47 -24.72 0.70
C SER A 20 21.41 -25.38 1.61
N SER A 21 20.40 -26.05 1.05
CA SER A 21 19.32 -26.70 1.83
C SER A 21 19.19 -28.22 1.58
N THR A 22 20.28 -28.90 1.25
CA THR A 22 20.34 -30.36 1.23
C THR A 22 21.37 -30.86 2.23
N GLU A 23 21.07 -30.69 3.52
CA GLU A 23 21.55 -31.58 4.56
C GLU A 23 20.34 -32.37 5.05
N GLU A 24 20.32 -33.64 4.70
CA GLU A 24 19.33 -34.62 5.16
C GLU A 24 19.48 -34.81 6.67
N ALA A 25 18.53 -34.29 7.43
CA ALA A 25 18.32 -34.73 8.81
C ALA A 25 17.53 -36.05 8.81
N PRO A 26 17.85 -37.03 9.66
CA PRO A 26 17.31 -38.39 9.57
C PRO A 26 15.83 -38.42 9.97
N ALA A 27 15.00 -38.84 9.02
CA ALA A 27 13.54 -38.96 9.12
C ALA A 27 13.10 -40.18 9.93
N GLN A 28 13.61 -40.41 11.13
CA GLN A 28 13.29 -41.64 11.89
C GLN A 28 12.97 -41.50 13.38
N GLN A 29 12.84 -40.31 13.95
CA GLN A 29 12.58 -40.17 15.40
C GLN A 29 11.21 -39.63 15.83
N TRP A 30 10.32 -39.22 14.89
CA TRP A 30 9.01 -38.66 15.26
C TRP A 30 7.81 -39.60 15.04
N LYS A 31 8.04 -40.83 14.49
CA LYS A 31 6.93 -41.79 14.27
C LYS A 31 6.61 -42.68 15.46
N THR A 32 7.37 -42.62 16.55
CA THR A 32 7.17 -43.55 17.71
C THR A 32 6.55 -42.88 18.93
N SER A 33 6.23 -41.58 18.90
CA SER A 33 5.57 -40.89 20.02
C SER A 33 4.06 -40.68 19.86
N LEU A 34 3.45 -41.22 18.80
CA LEU A 34 2.03 -41.00 18.51
C LEU A 34 1.11 -42.18 18.86
N LEU A 35 1.60 -43.19 19.57
CA LEU A 35 0.78 -44.40 19.88
C LEU A 35 0.59 -44.71 21.37
N ASN A 36 0.99 -43.81 22.26
CA ASN A 36 0.69 -43.99 23.69
C ASN A 36 0.37 -42.61 24.30
N ASP A 37 -0.81 -42.09 24.06
CA ASP A 37 -1.40 -41.11 24.96
C ASP A 37 -2.86 -41.53 25.20
N ASP A 38 -3.01 -41.99 26.40
CA ASP A 38 -4.25 -42.33 27.08
C ASP A 38 -5.28 -41.18 27.00
N GLU A 39 -6.54 -41.55 26.90
CA GLU A 39 -7.71 -40.70 26.91
C GLU A 39 -7.78 -39.81 28.15
N SER A 40 -7.08 -38.69 28.18
CA SER A 40 -7.48 -37.52 28.96
C SER A 40 -7.69 -36.36 28.00
N HIS A 41 -8.94 -36.15 27.60
CA HIS A 41 -9.39 -34.93 26.94
C HIS A 41 -9.18 -33.74 27.89
N SER A 42 -7.94 -33.31 28.03
CA SER A 42 -7.64 -31.98 28.53
C SER A 42 -8.17 -31.00 27.46
N ARG A 43 -9.43 -30.56 27.64
CA ARG A 43 -9.92 -29.33 27.02
C ARG A 43 -8.86 -28.25 27.32
N LYS A 44 -8.04 -27.89 26.32
CA LYS A 44 -7.20 -26.71 26.40
C LYS A 44 -8.15 -25.59 26.78
N LYS A 45 -8.05 -25.08 28.02
CA LYS A 45 -8.77 -23.89 28.47
C LYS A 45 -8.40 -22.82 27.48
N THR A 46 -9.33 -22.43 26.61
CA THR A 46 -9.25 -21.18 25.88
C THR A 46 -9.15 -20.12 26.95
N ILE A 47 -8.02 -19.44 27.04
CA ILE A 47 -7.86 -18.34 27.98
C ILE A 47 -8.79 -17.25 27.45
N GLN A 48 -9.93 -17.14 28.07
CA GLN A 48 -10.94 -16.16 27.71
C GLN A 48 -10.60 -14.90 28.52
N TYR A 49 -10.14 -13.87 27.82
CA TYR A 49 -9.99 -12.54 28.45
C TYR A 49 -11.35 -12.05 28.89
N ASP A 50 -11.39 -11.36 30.03
CA ASP A 50 -12.56 -10.59 30.38
C ASP A 50 -12.80 -9.53 29.29
N PRO A 51 -13.96 -9.55 28.61
CA PRO A 51 -14.25 -8.61 27.53
C PRO A 51 -14.17 -7.14 27.95
N GLU A 52 -14.57 -6.82 29.20
CA GLU A 52 -14.54 -5.46 29.73
C GLU A 52 -13.09 -4.98 29.91
N GLN A 53 -12.25 -5.85 30.49
CA GLN A 53 -10.83 -5.54 30.66
C GLN A 53 -10.11 -5.40 29.31
N LEU A 54 -10.43 -6.25 28.35
CA LEU A 54 -9.86 -6.17 27.00
C LEU A 54 -10.25 -4.85 26.31
N CYS A 55 -11.54 -4.48 26.35
CA CYS A 55 -12.03 -3.20 25.83
C CYS A 55 -11.32 -2.01 26.49
N GLN A 56 -11.16 -2.06 27.80
CA GLN A 56 -10.49 -1.00 28.56
C GLN A 56 -9.00 -0.88 28.16
N THR A 57 -8.30 -2.02 28.02
CA THR A 57 -6.88 -2.06 27.62
C THR A 57 -6.65 -1.51 26.23
N LEU A 58 -7.52 -1.85 25.28
CA LEU A 58 -7.38 -1.48 23.86
C LEU A 58 -8.08 -0.15 23.49
N GLY A 59 -8.79 0.48 24.44
CA GLY A 59 -9.64 1.63 24.13
C GLY A 59 -10.77 1.30 23.17
N ALA A 60 -11.30 0.09 23.25
CA ALA A 60 -12.22 -0.50 22.29
C ALA A 60 -13.64 -0.59 22.85
N ALA A 61 -14.60 -0.79 21.96
CA ALA A 61 -15.97 -1.14 22.28
C ALA A 61 -16.34 -2.51 21.72
N LEU A 62 -17.09 -3.31 22.50
CA LEU A 62 -17.68 -4.53 21.99
C LEU A 62 -18.99 -4.17 21.29
N THR A 63 -19.05 -4.40 19.99
CA THR A 63 -20.18 -4.07 19.12
C THR A 63 -20.82 -5.35 18.60
N SER A 64 -22.12 -5.35 18.36
CA SER A 64 -22.85 -6.50 17.83
C SER A 64 -23.61 -6.15 16.55
N ASN A 65 -23.77 -7.14 15.69
CA ASN A 65 -24.60 -7.09 14.50
C ASN A 65 -25.29 -8.45 14.27
N PRO A 66 -26.12 -8.65 13.23
CA PRO A 66 -26.82 -9.91 13.00
C PRO A 66 -25.93 -11.15 12.86
N TYR A 67 -24.63 -10.99 12.72
CA TYR A 67 -23.65 -12.08 12.55
C TYR A 67 -22.82 -12.37 13.79
N GLY A 68 -23.01 -11.62 14.87
CA GLY A 68 -22.30 -11.80 16.13
C GLY A 68 -21.69 -10.50 16.66
N GLU A 69 -20.77 -10.66 17.60
CA GLU A 69 -19.99 -9.60 18.20
C GLU A 69 -18.68 -9.39 17.46
N TYR A 70 -18.13 -8.18 17.53
CA TYR A 70 -16.79 -7.84 17.10
C TYR A 70 -16.27 -6.67 17.96
N LEU A 71 -14.97 -6.53 18.03
CA LEU A 71 -14.35 -5.44 18.77
C LEU A 71 -13.99 -4.31 17.80
N SER A 72 -14.41 -3.07 18.13
CA SER A 72 -14.09 -1.87 17.37
C SER A 72 -13.35 -0.84 18.22
N VAL A 73 -12.37 -0.18 17.61
CA VAL A 73 -11.66 0.97 18.17
C VAL A 73 -11.96 2.17 17.29
N HIS A 74 -12.36 3.28 17.90
CA HIS A 74 -12.61 4.53 17.21
C HIS A 74 -11.64 5.60 17.68
N CYS A 75 -11.09 6.35 16.76
CA CYS A 75 -10.34 7.56 17.09
C CYS A 75 -10.50 8.61 15.99
N TRP A 76 -10.57 9.86 16.41
CA TRP A 76 -10.51 11.00 15.50
C TRP A 76 -9.15 11.67 15.59
N CYS A 77 -8.58 12.05 14.47
CA CYS A 77 -7.34 12.81 14.44
C CYS A 77 -7.42 14.01 13.51
N ALA A 78 -6.90 15.15 14.00
CA ALA A 78 -6.69 16.30 13.15
C ALA A 78 -5.71 15.93 12.03
N GLN A 79 -6.04 16.30 10.81
CA GLN A 79 -5.20 16.10 9.64
C GLN A 79 -4.99 17.44 8.92
N PRO A 80 -3.90 17.60 8.15
CA PRO A 80 -3.78 18.72 7.23
C PRO A 80 -5.03 18.81 6.33
N PRO A 81 -5.38 20.00 5.83
CA PRO A 81 -6.54 20.17 4.98
C PRO A 81 -6.57 19.11 3.88
N ARG A 82 -7.71 18.46 3.73
CA ARG A 82 -7.91 17.49 2.66
C ARG A 82 -7.76 18.18 1.30
N TYR A 83 -7.07 17.53 0.40
CA TYR A 83 -7.04 17.96 -0.98
C TYR A 83 -8.27 17.41 -1.70
N SER A 84 -9.05 18.30 -2.31
CA SER A 84 -10.15 17.90 -3.20
C SER A 84 -9.60 17.87 -4.63
N PRO A 85 -9.28 16.68 -5.16
CA PRO A 85 -8.69 16.58 -6.48
C PRO A 85 -9.68 16.97 -7.57
N ASP A 86 -9.19 17.61 -8.62
CA ASP A 86 -9.97 17.72 -9.84
C ASP A 86 -9.96 16.36 -10.60
N THR A 87 -10.95 16.16 -11.46
CA THR A 87 -11.05 14.95 -12.26
C THR A 87 -9.83 14.73 -13.15
N ARG A 88 -9.10 15.80 -13.51
CA ARG A 88 -7.88 15.69 -14.35
C ARG A 88 -6.76 14.97 -13.60
N ALA A 89 -6.57 15.27 -12.30
CA ALA A 89 -5.59 14.56 -11.46
C ALA A 89 -5.98 13.08 -11.32
N LEU A 90 -7.25 12.79 -11.06
CA LEU A 90 -7.75 11.41 -10.95
C LEU A 90 -7.63 10.63 -12.26
N LYS A 91 -7.85 11.25 -13.43
CA LYS A 91 -7.67 10.61 -14.74
C LYS A 91 -6.21 10.19 -15.01
N LEU A 92 -5.25 10.78 -14.32
CA LEU A 92 -3.86 10.29 -14.35
C LEU A 92 -3.68 8.99 -13.56
N LEU A 93 -4.50 8.73 -12.56
CA LEU A 93 -4.51 7.47 -11.81
C LEU A 93 -5.40 6.42 -12.47
N MET A 94 -6.61 6.81 -12.83
CA MET A 94 -7.65 5.95 -13.38
C MET A 94 -8.23 6.60 -14.65
N ARG A 95 -8.10 5.92 -15.81
CA ARG A 95 -8.49 6.49 -17.12
C ARG A 95 -9.96 6.93 -17.17
N ASP A 96 -10.83 6.12 -16.59
CA ASP A 96 -12.28 6.32 -16.63
C ASP A 96 -12.80 6.98 -15.33
N ALA A 97 -11.96 7.84 -14.72
CA ALA A 97 -12.38 8.57 -13.53
C ALA A 97 -13.53 9.52 -13.84
N LEU A 98 -14.58 9.38 -13.04
CA LEU A 98 -15.78 10.23 -13.08
C LEU A 98 -15.66 11.34 -12.02
N ASP A 99 -16.42 12.42 -12.18
CA ASP A 99 -16.44 13.53 -11.23
C ASP A 99 -16.94 13.07 -9.84
N GLU A 100 -17.82 12.07 -9.81
CA GLU A 100 -18.38 11.49 -8.58
C GLU A 100 -17.31 10.89 -7.64
N ILE A 101 -16.18 10.41 -8.18
CA ILE A 101 -15.09 9.87 -7.36
C ILE A 101 -14.11 10.94 -6.87
N ALA A 102 -14.28 12.19 -7.33
CA ALA A 102 -13.45 13.31 -6.92
C ALA A 102 -13.83 13.87 -5.55
N ASP A 103 -14.99 13.48 -5.02
CA ASP A 103 -15.44 13.87 -3.70
C ASP A 103 -14.74 13.04 -2.61
N PRO A 104 -13.82 13.61 -1.81
CA PRO A 104 -13.14 12.89 -0.76
C PRO A 104 -14.05 12.39 0.37
N ASP A 105 -15.25 12.93 0.52
CA ASP A 105 -16.21 12.45 1.52
C ASP A 105 -16.74 11.05 1.19
N GLN A 106 -16.55 10.58 -0.04
CA GLN A 106 -16.87 9.21 -0.46
C GLN A 106 -15.70 8.23 -0.34
N TRP A 107 -14.55 8.69 0.15
CA TRP A 107 -13.34 7.87 0.21
C TRP A 107 -13.25 7.10 1.51
N LEU A 108 -12.99 5.80 1.39
CA LEU A 108 -12.62 4.93 2.48
C LEU A 108 -11.16 4.50 2.34
N PHE A 109 -10.31 5.03 3.18
CA PHE A 109 -8.94 4.53 3.34
C PHE A 109 -9.00 3.18 4.03
N LEU A 110 -8.21 2.22 3.56
CA LEU A 110 -8.21 0.87 4.12
C LEU A 110 -6.78 0.34 4.21
N ASP A 111 -6.48 -0.28 5.34
CA ASP A 111 -5.25 -1.00 5.62
C ASP A 111 -5.52 -2.22 6.51
N THR A 112 -4.76 -3.31 6.39
CA THR A 112 -5.01 -4.56 7.12
C THR A 112 -3.76 -5.15 7.75
N GLU A 113 -3.93 -5.71 8.98
CA GLU A 113 -2.94 -6.59 9.58
C GLU A 113 -3.40 -8.05 9.49
N THR A 114 -2.49 -8.91 9.08
CA THR A 114 -2.82 -10.27 8.68
C THR A 114 -2.03 -11.32 9.44
N THR A 115 -2.57 -12.55 9.52
CA THR A 115 -1.89 -13.68 10.17
C THR A 115 -0.73 -14.25 9.35
N GLY A 116 -0.48 -13.76 8.13
CA GLY A 116 0.63 -14.21 7.30
C GLY A 116 0.69 -13.49 5.96
N LEU A 117 1.86 -13.48 5.33
CA LEU A 117 2.14 -12.79 4.07
C LEU A 117 1.70 -13.53 2.81
N ALA A 118 1.30 -14.79 2.91
CA ALA A 118 1.16 -15.67 1.75
C ALA A 118 -0.21 -15.63 1.05
N GLY A 119 -1.18 -14.85 1.53
CA GLY A 119 -2.48 -14.62 0.84
C GLY A 119 -3.29 -15.89 0.53
N GLY A 120 -3.15 -16.96 1.29
CA GLY A 120 -3.92 -18.20 1.12
C GLY A 120 -5.22 -18.21 1.91
N SER A 121 -6.09 -19.21 1.65
CA SER A 121 -7.39 -19.37 2.35
C SER A 121 -7.29 -19.53 3.88
N GLY A 122 -6.11 -19.84 4.40
CA GLY A 122 -5.81 -19.89 5.84
C GLY A 122 -5.34 -18.57 6.45
N THR A 123 -5.15 -17.51 5.65
CA THR A 123 -4.77 -16.19 6.13
C THR A 123 -6.01 -15.40 6.53
N TYR A 124 -5.98 -14.79 7.71
CA TYR A 124 -7.02 -13.90 8.22
C TYR A 124 -6.51 -12.46 8.29
N ALA A 125 -7.35 -11.50 7.95
CA ALA A 125 -7.18 -10.12 8.35
C ALA A 125 -7.72 -10.00 9.78
N PHE A 126 -6.82 -10.02 10.76
CA PHE A 126 -7.24 -9.98 12.16
C PHE A 126 -7.47 -8.56 12.69
N LEU A 127 -6.90 -7.59 12.00
CA LEU A 127 -7.17 -6.17 12.18
C LEU A 127 -7.44 -5.54 10.82
N VAL A 128 -8.60 -4.92 10.67
CA VAL A 128 -8.95 -4.14 9.48
C VAL A 128 -9.19 -2.72 9.93
N GLY A 129 -8.30 -1.82 9.52
CA GLY A 129 -8.45 -0.40 9.75
C GLY A 129 -9.11 0.28 8.56
N VAL A 130 -10.06 1.16 8.84
CA VAL A 130 -10.65 2.06 7.85
C VAL A 130 -10.64 3.48 8.36
N ALA A 131 -10.60 4.45 7.43
CA ALA A 131 -10.67 5.85 7.79
C ALA A 131 -11.40 6.64 6.71
N TRP A 132 -12.05 7.74 7.12
CA TRP A 132 -12.74 8.66 6.22
C TRP A 132 -12.66 10.08 6.74
N TRP A 133 -12.92 11.04 5.88
CA TRP A 133 -12.92 12.45 6.25
C TRP A 133 -14.21 12.83 6.96
N GLU A 134 -14.11 13.34 8.18
CA GLU A 134 -15.25 13.80 8.97
C GLU A 134 -14.85 14.92 9.93
N GLY A 135 -15.70 15.93 10.08
CA GLY A 135 -15.51 16.99 11.05
C GLY A 135 -14.22 17.80 10.90
N GLY A 136 -13.66 17.88 9.68
CA GLY A 136 -12.39 18.58 9.42
C GLY A 136 -11.14 17.80 9.79
N GLY A 137 -11.28 16.53 10.12
CA GLY A 137 -10.19 15.60 10.40
C GLY A 137 -10.43 14.24 9.76
N LEU A 138 -9.75 13.23 10.26
CA LEU A 138 -9.87 11.85 9.84
C LEU A 138 -10.47 11.03 10.98
N GLU A 139 -11.66 10.47 10.74
CA GLU A 139 -12.24 9.45 11.59
C GLU A 139 -11.62 8.11 11.23
N ILE A 140 -11.19 7.35 12.22
CA ILE A 140 -10.58 6.03 12.05
C ILE A 140 -11.39 5.02 12.86
N GLU A 141 -11.78 3.94 12.22
CA GLU A 141 -12.39 2.78 12.86
C GLU A 141 -11.55 1.54 12.56
N GLN A 142 -11.26 0.77 13.60
CA GLN A 142 -10.51 -0.46 13.50
C GLN A 142 -11.36 -1.62 13.99
N PHE A 143 -11.51 -2.64 13.14
CA PHE A 143 -12.19 -3.89 13.45
C PHE A 143 -11.17 -4.93 13.84
N PHE A 144 -11.24 -5.44 15.06
CA PHE A 144 -10.29 -6.42 15.59
C PHE A 144 -10.96 -7.77 15.87
N LEU A 145 -10.31 -8.85 15.43
CA LEU A 145 -10.71 -10.24 15.68
C LEU A 145 -10.12 -10.74 17.00
N ARG A 146 -10.95 -10.92 18.03
CA ARG A 146 -10.56 -11.61 19.26
C ARG A 146 -10.38 -13.12 19.02
N GLU A 147 -11.21 -13.66 18.16
CA GLU A 147 -11.17 -15.05 17.71
C GLU A 147 -11.76 -15.21 16.30
N TYR A 148 -11.42 -16.27 15.61
CA TYR A 148 -11.81 -16.46 14.20
C TYR A 148 -13.33 -16.61 13.98
N SER A 149 -14.09 -16.97 15.00
CA SER A 149 -15.55 -17.07 14.93
C SER A 149 -16.23 -15.73 14.69
N GLU A 150 -15.60 -14.61 15.07
CA GLU A 150 -16.12 -13.24 14.94
C GLU A 150 -15.93 -12.66 13.52
N GLU A 151 -15.20 -13.34 12.64
CA GLU A 151 -14.89 -12.83 11.31
C GLU A 151 -16.13 -12.40 10.52
N ARG A 152 -17.24 -13.09 10.66
CA ARG A 152 -18.48 -12.72 9.96
C ARG A 152 -19.03 -11.40 10.43
N ALA A 153 -19.02 -11.14 11.72
CA ALA A 153 -19.46 -9.87 12.27
C ALA A 153 -18.56 -8.72 11.80
N LEU A 154 -17.25 -8.93 11.82
CA LEU A 154 -16.26 -7.97 11.30
C LEU A 154 -16.51 -7.68 9.81
N LEU A 155 -16.61 -8.70 8.98
CA LEU A 155 -16.83 -8.53 7.53
C LEU A 155 -18.16 -7.81 7.23
N PHE A 156 -19.19 -8.06 8.00
CA PHE A 156 -20.46 -7.34 7.84
C PHE A 156 -20.29 -5.85 8.18
N ALA A 157 -19.66 -5.52 9.28
CA ALA A 157 -19.41 -4.12 9.68
C ALA A 157 -18.54 -3.40 8.63
N LEU A 158 -17.48 -4.03 8.14
CA LEU A 158 -16.65 -3.49 7.05
C LEU A 158 -17.47 -3.25 5.77
N ARG A 159 -18.38 -4.16 5.41
CA ARG A 159 -19.24 -3.99 4.23
C ARG A 159 -20.12 -2.74 4.35
N GLU A 160 -20.69 -2.48 5.52
CA GLU A 160 -21.49 -1.28 5.76
C GLU A 160 -20.65 0.00 5.55
N ARG A 161 -19.42 0.04 6.08
CA ARG A 161 -18.50 1.18 5.87
C ARG A 161 -18.14 1.38 4.39
N ILE A 162 -17.90 0.30 3.65
CA ILE A 162 -17.67 0.39 2.19
C ILE A 162 -18.90 0.89 1.45
N SER A 163 -20.11 0.58 1.93
CA SER A 163 -21.36 1.09 1.34
C SER A 163 -21.55 2.58 1.59
N ASP A 164 -21.17 3.06 2.77
CA ASP A 164 -21.22 4.49 3.14
C ASP A 164 -20.20 5.32 2.37
N HIS A 165 -19.02 4.74 2.11
CA HIS A 165 -17.89 5.38 1.43
C HIS A 165 -17.42 4.53 0.25
N PRO A 166 -18.06 4.63 -0.93
CA PRO A 166 -17.90 3.67 -2.01
C PRO A 166 -16.64 3.85 -2.87
N VAL A 167 -15.70 4.70 -2.49
CA VAL A 167 -14.40 4.87 -3.15
C VAL A 167 -13.29 4.33 -2.23
N LEU A 168 -12.80 3.14 -2.54
CA LEU A 168 -11.75 2.52 -1.75
C LEU A 168 -10.38 3.12 -2.06
N VAL A 169 -9.61 3.46 -1.03
CA VAL A 169 -8.28 4.05 -1.13
C VAL A 169 -7.29 3.20 -0.35
N THR A 170 -6.21 2.75 -1.02
CA THR A 170 -5.23 1.85 -0.40
C THR A 170 -3.79 2.18 -0.82
N PHE A 171 -2.84 1.60 -0.12
CA PHE A 171 -1.44 1.56 -0.51
C PHE A 171 -1.01 0.12 -0.76
N ASN A 172 -0.96 -0.31 -2.04
CA ASN A 172 -0.72 -1.69 -2.47
C ASN A 172 -1.88 -2.67 -2.19
N GLY A 173 -3.02 -2.16 -1.75
CA GLY A 173 -4.17 -2.97 -1.37
C GLY A 173 -4.84 -3.71 -2.52
N LYS A 174 -4.67 -3.24 -3.77
CA LYS A 174 -5.13 -3.98 -4.97
C LYS A 174 -4.47 -5.35 -5.10
N SER A 175 -3.23 -5.48 -4.61
CA SER A 175 -2.45 -6.72 -4.72
C SER A 175 -2.48 -7.56 -3.44
N PHE A 176 -2.80 -6.96 -2.27
CA PHE A 176 -2.71 -7.64 -0.98
C PHE A 176 -4.02 -7.61 -0.19
N ASP A 177 -4.44 -6.44 0.31
CA ASP A 177 -5.55 -6.31 1.24
C ASP A 177 -6.87 -6.76 0.63
N TRP A 178 -7.20 -6.21 -0.54
CA TRP A 178 -8.48 -6.48 -1.16
C TRP A 178 -8.65 -7.93 -1.65
N PRO A 179 -7.70 -8.56 -2.33
CA PRO A 179 -7.80 -9.99 -2.70
C PRO A 179 -7.95 -10.92 -1.49
N LEU A 180 -7.30 -10.60 -0.36
CA LEU A 180 -7.49 -11.33 0.88
C LEU A 180 -8.92 -11.16 1.40
N LEU A 181 -9.38 -9.92 1.60
CA LEU A 181 -10.73 -9.63 2.08
C LEU A 181 -11.80 -10.22 1.15
N GLU A 182 -11.65 -10.09 -0.17
CA GLU A 182 -12.56 -10.70 -1.14
C GLU A 182 -12.64 -12.23 -0.95
N THR A 183 -11.50 -12.88 -0.74
CA THR A 183 -11.44 -14.32 -0.44
C THR A 183 -12.20 -14.64 0.85
N ARG A 184 -12.02 -13.85 1.91
CA ARG A 184 -12.72 -14.03 3.19
C ARG A 184 -14.23 -13.85 3.04
N TYR A 185 -14.68 -12.82 2.31
CA TYR A 185 -16.09 -12.62 1.97
C TYR A 185 -16.68 -13.83 1.23
N ARG A 186 -15.99 -14.34 0.20
CA ARG A 186 -16.42 -15.50 -0.58
C ARG A 186 -16.51 -16.77 0.28
N MET A 187 -15.60 -16.94 1.24
CA MET A 187 -15.61 -18.07 2.17
C MET A 187 -16.73 -17.97 3.21
N SER A 188 -17.14 -16.77 3.60
CA SER A 188 -18.20 -16.55 4.59
C SER A 188 -19.57 -17.05 4.11
N ARG A 189 -19.81 -17.15 2.80
CA ARG A 189 -21.02 -17.66 2.12
C ARG A 189 -22.33 -16.95 2.45
N ARG A 190 -22.39 -16.12 3.50
CA ARG A 190 -23.59 -15.43 3.99
C ARG A 190 -23.54 -13.93 3.82
N ILE A 191 -22.35 -13.39 3.57
CA ILE A 191 -22.12 -11.96 3.38
C ILE A 191 -21.58 -11.78 1.96
N SER A 192 -22.30 -11.02 1.14
CA SER A 192 -21.85 -10.71 -0.22
C SER A 192 -20.59 -9.85 -0.18
N VAL A 193 -19.70 -10.07 -1.15
CA VAL A 193 -18.58 -9.16 -1.39
C VAL A 193 -19.14 -7.77 -1.64
N PRO A 194 -18.70 -6.73 -0.91
CA PRO A 194 -19.16 -5.38 -1.16
C PRO A 194 -18.72 -4.88 -2.53
N SER A 195 -19.55 -4.07 -3.16
CA SER A 195 -19.18 -3.34 -4.38
C SER A 195 -18.73 -1.93 -4.01
N PHE A 196 -17.77 -1.41 -4.74
CA PHE A 196 -17.33 -0.02 -4.64
C PHE A 196 -17.27 0.60 -6.06
N ARG A 197 -17.39 1.93 -6.14
CA ARG A 197 -17.37 2.66 -7.42
C ARG A 197 -15.98 2.72 -8.02
N ALA A 198 -14.97 2.85 -7.17
CA ALA A 198 -13.57 2.92 -7.58
C ALA A 198 -12.65 2.36 -6.50
N HIS A 199 -11.49 1.88 -6.93
CA HIS A 199 -10.39 1.52 -6.05
C HIS A 199 -9.14 2.30 -6.47
N LEU A 200 -8.72 3.27 -5.68
CA LEU A 200 -7.54 4.08 -5.86
C LEU A 200 -6.38 3.46 -5.07
N ASP A 201 -5.34 3.02 -5.76
CA ASP A 201 -4.14 2.46 -5.13
C ASP A 201 -2.96 3.38 -5.38
N PHE A 202 -2.34 3.87 -4.32
CA PHE A 202 -1.32 4.90 -4.39
C PHE A 202 0.11 4.38 -4.45
N LEU A 203 0.36 3.07 -4.39
CA LEU A 203 1.71 2.52 -4.51
C LEU A 203 2.37 2.88 -5.85
N HIS A 204 1.70 2.61 -6.98
CA HIS A 204 2.30 2.87 -8.30
C HIS A 204 2.54 4.35 -8.59
N PRO A 205 1.63 5.28 -8.26
CA PRO A 205 1.91 6.70 -8.30
C PRO A 205 3.12 7.10 -7.46
N ALA A 206 3.20 6.64 -6.21
CA ALA A 206 4.34 6.90 -5.34
C ALA A 206 5.67 6.37 -5.92
N GLN A 207 5.66 5.16 -6.49
CA GLN A 207 6.83 4.60 -7.19
C GLN A 207 7.30 5.47 -8.36
N ASN A 208 6.37 5.98 -9.17
CA ASN A 208 6.71 6.86 -10.29
C ASN A 208 7.31 8.18 -9.83
N LEU A 209 6.85 8.73 -8.71
CA LEU A 209 7.29 10.02 -8.19
C LEU A 209 8.61 9.92 -7.42
N TRP A 210 8.75 8.93 -6.52
CA TRP A 210 9.81 8.99 -5.50
C TRP A 210 10.78 7.83 -5.49
N ARG A 211 10.53 6.72 -6.21
CA ARG A 211 11.45 5.57 -6.20
C ARG A 211 12.85 5.90 -6.68
N LEU A 212 12.99 6.81 -7.65
CA LEU A 212 14.30 7.24 -8.15
C LEU A 212 15.09 8.05 -7.11
N ARG A 213 14.38 8.82 -6.27
CA ARG A 213 15.00 9.65 -5.23
C ARG A 213 15.30 8.84 -3.96
N LEU A 214 14.36 8.01 -3.52
CA LEU A 214 14.40 7.36 -2.21
C LEU A 214 14.91 5.91 -2.26
N GLY A 215 14.89 5.27 -3.43
CA GLY A 215 15.20 3.84 -3.57
C GLY A 215 14.08 2.93 -3.06
N SER A 216 13.56 3.18 -1.86
CA SER A 216 12.40 2.52 -1.26
C SER A 216 11.18 3.42 -1.32
N VAL A 217 9.99 2.80 -1.38
CA VAL A 217 8.68 3.49 -1.34
C VAL A 217 7.75 2.77 -0.35
N ARG A 218 8.28 2.35 0.78
CA ARG A 218 7.44 1.92 1.91
C ARG A 218 6.68 3.13 2.44
N LEU A 219 5.49 2.93 2.98
CA LEU A 219 4.66 4.03 3.46
C LEU A 219 5.39 4.85 4.52
N SER A 220 6.03 4.21 5.50
CA SER A 220 6.84 4.88 6.53
C SER A 220 8.01 5.72 5.97
N GLU A 221 8.68 5.26 4.92
CA GLU A 221 9.74 6.01 4.24
C GLU A 221 9.19 7.26 3.53
N LEU A 222 8.02 7.14 2.92
CA LEU A 222 7.36 8.25 2.27
C LEU A 222 6.85 9.28 3.30
N GLU A 223 6.35 8.83 4.44
CA GLU A 223 5.99 9.72 5.53
C GLU A 223 7.16 10.54 6.00
N GLN A 224 8.29 9.90 6.25
CA GLN A 224 9.50 10.58 6.71
C GLN A 224 10.06 11.56 5.66
N HIS A 225 10.21 11.11 4.42
CA HIS A 225 10.96 11.87 3.41
C HIS A 225 10.09 12.78 2.52
N VAL A 226 8.79 12.55 2.45
CA VAL A 226 7.85 13.34 1.63
C VAL A 226 6.93 14.20 2.48
N LEU A 227 6.41 13.65 3.59
CA LEU A 227 5.51 14.37 4.48
C LEU A 227 6.26 15.03 5.64
N GLY A 228 7.53 14.66 5.90
CA GLY A 228 8.32 15.17 7.03
C GLY A 228 7.82 14.65 8.38
N TRP A 229 7.14 13.51 8.39
CA TRP A 229 6.59 12.90 9.61
C TRP A 229 7.57 11.88 10.17
N ASP A 230 7.78 11.93 11.47
CA ASP A 230 8.53 10.92 12.21
C ASP A 230 7.55 10.08 13.05
N ARG A 231 7.54 8.78 12.80
CA ARG A 231 6.74 7.81 13.58
C ARG A 231 7.32 7.55 14.98
N GLY A 232 8.53 8.02 15.25
CA GLY A 232 9.23 7.68 16.47
C GLY A 232 9.52 6.17 16.54
N THR A 233 9.17 5.57 17.68
CA THR A 233 9.32 4.12 17.89
C THR A 233 8.13 3.38 17.28
N ASP A 234 8.24 2.99 16.03
CA ASP A 234 7.21 2.18 15.36
C ASP A 234 7.49 0.68 15.52
N LEU A 235 6.43 -0.12 15.44
CA LEU A 235 6.52 -1.57 15.50
C LEU A 235 7.06 -2.13 14.19
N LEU A 236 7.97 -3.11 14.26
CA LEU A 236 8.41 -3.82 13.08
C LEU A 236 7.25 -4.68 12.54
N SER A 237 6.76 -4.37 11.34
CA SER A 237 5.62 -5.05 10.72
C SER A 237 5.76 -6.58 10.69
N GLY A 238 7.00 -7.11 10.61
CA GLY A 238 7.26 -8.54 10.66
C GLY A 238 6.94 -9.22 12.00
N LEU A 239 6.79 -8.47 13.09
CA LEU A 239 6.45 -8.99 14.42
C LEU A 239 4.92 -9.01 14.67
N ILE A 240 4.16 -8.29 13.89
CA ILE A 240 2.72 -8.11 14.09
C ILE A 240 1.94 -9.43 14.11
N PRO A 241 2.15 -10.37 13.16
CA PRO A 241 1.46 -11.66 13.21
C PRO A 241 1.78 -12.47 14.47
N GLN A 242 3.05 -12.41 14.93
CA GLN A 242 3.45 -13.12 16.14
C GLN A 242 2.78 -12.57 17.38
N ILE A 243 2.65 -11.24 17.51
CA ILE A 243 1.95 -10.59 18.62
C ILE A 243 0.49 -11.04 18.68
N TYR A 244 -0.19 -11.12 17.54
CA TYR A 244 -1.56 -11.63 17.47
C TYR A 244 -1.66 -13.11 17.87
N PHE A 245 -0.75 -13.96 17.39
CA PHE A 245 -0.73 -15.37 17.81
C PHE A 245 -0.40 -15.55 19.30
N ASP A 246 0.43 -14.70 19.86
CA ASP A 246 0.70 -14.72 21.30
C ASP A 246 -0.56 -14.32 22.09
N PHE A 247 -1.30 -13.31 21.63
CA PHE A 247 -2.61 -12.94 22.19
C PHE A 247 -3.60 -14.12 22.14
N LEU A 248 -3.75 -14.81 21.02
CA LEU A 248 -4.63 -15.98 20.90
C LEU A 248 -4.24 -17.13 21.85
N ARG A 249 -2.99 -17.18 22.29
CA ARG A 249 -2.50 -18.17 23.30
C ARG A 249 -2.61 -17.67 24.72
N GLY A 250 -3.19 -16.51 24.96
CA GLY A 250 -3.36 -15.91 26.28
C GLY A 250 -2.22 -14.99 26.72
N GLY A 251 -1.44 -14.49 25.77
CA GLY A 251 -0.44 -13.47 26.05
C GLY A 251 -1.06 -12.08 26.34
N PRO A 252 -0.36 -11.17 27.00
CA PRO A 252 -0.92 -9.94 27.53
C PRO A 252 -1.49 -9.05 26.39
N PRO A 253 -2.76 -8.57 26.49
CA PRO A 253 -3.42 -7.79 25.45
C PRO A 253 -2.79 -6.42 25.22
N GLU A 254 -2.03 -5.88 26.19
CA GLU A 254 -1.30 -4.61 26.08
C GLU A 254 -0.33 -4.61 24.89
N ARG A 255 0.15 -5.79 24.48
CA ARG A 255 1.01 -5.94 23.30
C ARG A 255 0.30 -5.64 21.98
N LEU A 256 -1.03 -5.66 21.95
CA LEU A 256 -1.81 -5.27 20.77
C LEU A 256 -1.91 -3.76 20.59
N VAL A 257 -1.72 -2.95 21.64
CA VAL A 257 -1.81 -1.49 21.54
C VAL A 257 -0.83 -0.92 20.51
N PRO A 258 0.44 -1.31 20.46
CA PRO A 258 1.34 -0.90 19.38
C PRO A 258 0.88 -1.34 17.97
N VAL A 259 0.20 -2.47 17.85
CA VAL A 259 -0.34 -2.94 16.54
C VAL A 259 -1.50 -2.05 16.07
N LEU A 260 -2.42 -1.70 16.98
CA LEU A 260 -3.49 -0.75 16.67
C LEU A 260 -2.91 0.61 16.27
N ASN A 261 -1.93 1.12 17.01
CA ASN A 261 -1.27 2.39 16.71
C ASN A 261 -0.55 2.36 15.34
N HIS A 262 0.11 1.24 14.99
CA HIS A 262 0.77 1.06 13.69
C HIS A 262 -0.23 1.20 12.54
N ASN A 263 -1.32 0.46 12.57
CA ASN A 263 -2.37 0.53 11.56
C ASN A 263 -3.05 1.93 11.49
N GLN A 264 -3.24 2.62 12.63
CA GLN A 264 -3.71 4.02 12.64
C GLN A 264 -2.72 4.96 11.95
N MET A 265 -1.42 4.78 12.18
CA MET A 265 -0.39 5.59 11.51
C MET A 265 -0.39 5.34 10.00
N ASP A 266 -0.55 4.08 9.56
CA ASP A 266 -0.63 3.74 8.13
C ASP A 266 -1.84 4.41 7.46
N LEU A 267 -3.00 4.40 8.09
CA LEU A 267 -4.20 5.09 7.57
C LEU A 267 -4.01 6.60 7.46
N ARG A 268 -3.42 7.23 8.48
CA ARG A 268 -3.12 8.67 8.49
C ARG A 268 -2.09 9.03 7.41
N GLY A 269 -1.03 8.23 7.30
CA GLY A 269 0.00 8.37 6.29
C GLY A 269 -0.56 8.23 4.88
N LEU A 270 -1.42 7.25 4.66
CA LEU A 270 -2.10 7.04 3.39
C LEU A 270 -2.99 8.23 3.00
N ALA A 271 -3.78 8.76 3.95
CA ALA A 271 -4.64 9.91 3.70
C ALA A 271 -3.84 11.17 3.32
N ALA A 272 -2.75 11.46 4.04
CA ALA A 272 -1.88 12.58 3.74
C ALA A 272 -1.11 12.40 2.42
N LEU A 273 -0.58 11.20 2.18
CA LEU A 273 0.17 10.85 0.98
C LEU A 273 -0.71 10.92 -0.28
N SER A 274 -1.94 10.41 -0.21
CA SER A 274 -2.89 10.51 -1.33
C SER A 274 -3.17 11.96 -1.71
N SER A 275 -3.37 12.84 -0.73
CA SER A 275 -3.54 14.27 -0.92
C SER A 275 -2.30 14.90 -1.58
N ARG A 276 -1.09 14.56 -1.13
CA ARG A 276 0.17 15.07 -1.72
C ARG A 276 0.35 14.60 -3.16
N ILE A 277 0.10 13.32 -3.45
CA ILE A 277 0.21 12.76 -4.81
C ILE A 277 -0.77 13.47 -5.75
N LEU A 278 -2.03 13.60 -5.34
CA LEU A 278 -3.04 14.22 -6.19
C LEU A 278 -2.79 15.71 -6.41
N SER A 279 -2.29 16.43 -5.42
CA SER A 279 -1.85 17.82 -5.57
C SER A 279 -0.75 17.93 -6.63
N LEU A 280 0.27 17.07 -6.58
CA LEU A 280 1.33 17.03 -7.59
C LEU A 280 0.81 16.66 -8.97
N LEU A 281 -0.08 15.69 -9.07
CA LEU A 281 -0.68 15.30 -10.34
C LEU A 281 -1.57 16.41 -10.92
N GLY A 282 -2.24 17.19 -10.08
CA GLY A 282 -3.05 18.35 -10.49
C GLY A 282 -2.19 19.54 -10.96
N ASP A 283 -1.16 19.89 -10.20
CA ASP A 283 -0.38 21.12 -10.38
C ASP A 283 1.13 20.90 -10.16
N ALA A 284 1.72 19.95 -10.88
CA ALA A 284 3.17 19.70 -10.81
C ALA A 284 4.00 20.92 -11.28
N GLU A 285 3.42 21.73 -12.11
CA GLU A 285 4.05 22.93 -12.68
C GLU A 285 4.45 23.94 -11.61
N ASN A 286 3.68 24.02 -10.52
CA ASN A 286 3.93 24.93 -9.40
C ASN A 286 4.40 24.20 -8.13
N LEU A 287 3.98 22.95 -7.92
CA LEU A 287 4.22 22.20 -6.69
C LEU A 287 5.38 21.21 -6.78
N GLY A 288 5.87 20.89 -7.98
CA GLY A 288 7.04 20.03 -8.17
C GLY A 288 8.30 20.71 -7.64
N GLN A 289 8.89 20.12 -6.59
CA GLN A 289 10.02 20.72 -5.88
C GLN A 289 11.38 20.32 -6.45
N ASP A 290 11.44 19.20 -7.13
CA ASP A 290 12.69 18.71 -7.73
C ASP A 290 12.48 18.13 -9.12
N GLY A 291 13.58 18.02 -9.87
CA GLY A 291 13.57 17.49 -11.24
C GLY A 291 13.11 16.05 -11.35
N LEU A 292 13.30 15.22 -10.30
CA LEU A 292 12.87 13.82 -10.28
C LEU A 292 11.36 13.71 -10.10
N GLU A 293 10.74 14.55 -9.28
CA GLU A 293 9.27 14.60 -9.15
C GLU A 293 8.64 15.04 -10.49
N LEU A 294 9.16 16.10 -11.10
CA LEU A 294 8.71 16.58 -12.42
C LEU A 294 8.86 15.48 -13.49
N PHE A 295 9.99 14.77 -13.49
CA PHE A 295 10.20 13.61 -14.37
C PHE A 295 9.19 12.50 -14.11
N GLY A 296 8.86 12.21 -12.84
CA GLY A 296 7.85 11.23 -12.45
C GLY A 296 6.47 11.59 -12.99
N VAL A 297 6.01 12.83 -12.78
CA VAL A 297 4.72 13.31 -13.29
C VAL A 297 4.70 13.34 -14.82
N SER A 298 5.78 13.77 -15.49
CA SER A 298 5.85 13.80 -16.95
C SER A 298 5.65 12.41 -17.55
N ARG A 299 6.24 11.36 -16.96
CA ARG A 299 6.04 9.96 -17.37
C ARG A 299 4.60 9.50 -17.19
N ILE A 300 3.95 9.89 -16.09
CA ILE A 300 2.53 9.57 -15.85
C ILE A 300 1.67 10.26 -16.92
N CYS A 301 1.91 11.55 -17.20
CA CYS A 301 1.21 12.31 -18.23
C CYS A 301 1.41 11.69 -19.63
N GLU A 302 2.66 11.35 -20.01
CA GLU A 302 2.98 10.70 -21.30
C GLU A 302 2.21 9.39 -21.44
N LYS A 303 2.24 8.51 -20.42
CA LYS A 303 1.54 7.22 -20.40
C LYS A 303 0.02 7.38 -20.50
N ARG A 304 -0.53 8.48 -20.03
CA ARG A 304 -1.96 8.81 -20.08
C ARG A 304 -2.35 9.63 -21.31
N GLY A 305 -1.42 9.89 -22.24
CA GLY A 305 -1.69 10.60 -23.49
C GLY A 305 -1.77 12.12 -23.36
N GLN A 306 -1.46 12.68 -22.19
CA GLN A 306 -1.37 14.15 -21.98
C GLN A 306 -0.03 14.69 -22.51
N HIS A 307 0.21 14.56 -23.82
CA HIS A 307 1.52 14.78 -24.43
C HIS A 307 2.02 16.22 -24.27
N THR A 308 1.15 17.22 -24.49
CA THR A 308 1.51 18.63 -24.34
C THR A 308 1.95 18.97 -22.92
N ARG A 309 1.26 18.42 -21.91
CA ARG A 309 1.65 18.60 -20.52
C ARG A 309 2.93 17.84 -20.19
N ALA A 310 3.05 16.61 -20.65
CA ALA A 310 4.26 15.80 -20.48
C ALA A 310 5.49 16.50 -21.04
N ARG A 311 5.40 17.11 -22.24
CA ARG A 311 6.47 17.89 -22.86
C ARG A 311 6.95 19.03 -21.94
N LYS A 312 6.04 19.88 -21.48
CA LYS A 312 6.36 21.00 -20.58
C LYS A 312 7.04 20.53 -19.28
N LEU A 313 6.56 19.42 -18.71
CA LEU A 313 7.13 18.86 -17.49
C LEU A 313 8.52 18.24 -17.72
N TYR A 314 8.75 17.57 -18.86
CA TYR A 314 10.10 17.11 -19.23
C TYR A 314 11.07 18.26 -19.43
N GLU A 315 10.67 19.35 -20.10
CA GLU A 315 11.48 20.54 -20.28
C GLU A 315 11.88 21.15 -18.92
N LYS A 316 10.92 21.32 -18.00
CA LYS A 316 11.20 21.77 -16.63
C LYS A 316 12.10 20.80 -15.86
N SER A 317 11.88 19.50 -15.99
CA SER A 317 12.67 18.47 -15.34
C SER A 317 14.14 18.51 -15.81
N ILE A 318 14.37 18.64 -17.12
CA ILE A 318 15.71 18.76 -17.71
C ILE A 318 16.41 20.06 -17.27
N ALA A 319 15.66 21.15 -17.13
CA ALA A 319 16.19 22.42 -16.62
C ALA A 319 16.59 22.36 -15.13
N SER A 320 16.16 21.33 -14.41
CA SER A 320 16.54 21.05 -13.04
C SER A 320 17.75 20.09 -13.02
N PHE A 321 18.49 20.05 -11.90
CA PHE A 321 19.61 19.10 -11.77
C PHE A 321 19.09 17.67 -11.72
N LEU A 322 19.25 16.89 -12.80
CA LEU A 322 18.95 15.48 -12.88
C LEU A 322 20.22 14.62 -12.87
N PRO A 323 20.21 13.44 -12.27
CA PRO A 323 21.26 12.44 -12.50
C PRO A 323 21.39 12.13 -14.00
N THR A 324 22.63 11.94 -14.49
CA THR A 324 22.95 11.81 -15.92
C THR A 324 22.04 10.80 -16.66
N GLU A 325 21.77 9.64 -16.08
CA GLU A 325 20.93 8.62 -16.72
C GLU A 325 19.46 9.02 -16.80
N ILE A 326 18.98 9.80 -15.82
CA ILE A 326 17.60 10.30 -15.81
C ILE A 326 17.46 11.46 -16.80
N ASP A 327 18.45 12.37 -16.87
CA ASP A 327 18.51 13.45 -17.88
C ASP A 327 18.45 12.85 -19.29
N ARG A 328 19.27 11.85 -19.58
CA ARG A 328 19.24 11.14 -20.86
C ARG A 328 17.87 10.50 -21.15
N ALA A 329 17.24 9.92 -20.13
CA ALA A 329 15.91 9.33 -20.27
C ALA A 329 14.84 10.38 -20.55
N ALA A 330 14.91 11.53 -19.86
CA ALA A 330 14.03 12.67 -20.07
C ALA A 330 14.16 13.23 -21.49
N ARG A 331 15.39 13.49 -21.97
CA ARG A 331 15.65 13.96 -23.34
C ARG A 331 15.16 13.00 -24.39
N ARG A 332 15.36 11.68 -24.22
CA ARG A 332 14.81 10.65 -25.13
C ARG A 332 13.28 10.66 -25.18
N SER A 333 12.62 10.87 -24.03
CA SER A 333 11.17 10.97 -23.98
C SER A 333 10.67 12.25 -24.65
N LEU A 334 11.31 13.37 -24.37
CA LEU A 334 11.01 14.66 -24.99
C LEU A 334 11.21 14.61 -26.51
N ALA A 335 12.31 13.99 -27.01
CA ALA A 335 12.57 13.81 -28.42
C ALA A 335 11.48 12.97 -29.12
N ARG A 336 10.96 11.92 -28.46
CA ARG A 336 9.83 11.15 -29.00
C ARG A 336 8.56 12.01 -29.12
N LEU A 337 8.28 12.85 -28.13
CA LEU A 337 7.13 13.75 -28.16
C LEU A 337 7.28 14.80 -29.27
N ALA A 338 8.47 15.45 -29.38
CA ALA A 338 8.78 16.42 -30.42
C ALA A 338 8.61 15.78 -31.83
N LYS A 339 9.16 14.59 -32.06
CA LYS A 339 8.96 13.85 -33.32
C LYS A 339 7.49 13.61 -33.64
N ARG A 340 6.68 13.26 -32.65
CA ARG A 340 5.24 13.01 -32.81
C ARG A 340 4.47 14.26 -33.18
N GLU A 341 4.93 15.43 -32.73
CA GLU A 341 4.37 16.75 -33.05
C GLU A 341 4.88 17.32 -34.38
N GLY A 342 5.81 16.60 -35.04
CA GLY A 342 6.40 17.04 -36.30
C GLY A 342 7.64 17.95 -36.15
N ASP A 343 8.07 18.19 -34.91
CA ASP A 343 9.27 18.98 -34.59
C ASP A 343 10.52 18.09 -34.67
N PHE A 344 10.92 17.79 -35.92
CA PHE A 344 12.03 16.89 -36.19
C PHE A 344 13.39 17.49 -35.84
N GLU A 345 13.53 18.82 -35.91
CA GLU A 345 14.75 19.50 -35.60
C GLU A 345 15.09 19.40 -34.12
N LEU A 346 14.15 19.75 -33.25
CA LEU A 346 14.26 19.55 -31.80
C LEU A 346 14.45 18.07 -31.43
N ALA A 347 13.76 17.17 -32.10
CA ALA A 347 13.92 15.74 -31.83
C ALA A 347 15.34 15.26 -32.11
N CYS A 348 15.93 15.68 -33.22
CA CYS A 348 17.31 15.33 -33.59
C CYS A 348 18.35 15.96 -32.62
N GLU A 349 18.14 17.18 -32.19
CA GLU A 349 18.99 17.87 -31.20
C GLU A 349 18.98 17.07 -29.87
N LEU A 350 17.80 16.81 -29.33
CA LEU A 350 17.64 16.09 -28.06
C LEU A 350 18.23 14.68 -28.11
N TRP A 351 18.13 13.97 -29.26
CA TRP A 351 18.76 12.66 -29.39
C TRP A 351 20.28 12.75 -29.46
N ARG A 352 20.83 13.77 -30.13
CA ARG A 352 22.30 14.01 -30.13
C ARG A 352 22.81 14.30 -28.72
N ASP A 353 22.10 15.14 -27.96
CA ASP A 353 22.44 15.45 -26.57
C ASP A 353 22.38 14.19 -25.69
N ALA A 354 21.35 13.36 -25.85
CA ALA A 354 21.22 12.10 -25.12
C ALA A 354 22.33 11.09 -25.45
N LEU A 355 22.95 11.17 -26.66
CA LEU A 355 24.05 10.33 -27.11
C LEU A 355 25.42 10.95 -26.85
N GLY A 356 25.54 12.29 -26.88
CA GLY A 356 26.80 13.03 -26.90
C GLY A 356 27.69 12.84 -25.65
N ASN A 357 27.10 12.53 -24.51
CA ASN A 357 27.87 12.21 -23.30
C ASN A 357 28.48 10.80 -23.29
N SER A 358 28.25 9.97 -24.31
CA SER A 358 28.87 8.63 -24.44
C SER A 358 30.23 8.65 -25.14
N ARG A 359 30.62 9.79 -25.78
CA ARG A 359 31.88 9.87 -26.54
C ARG A 359 33.11 10.25 -25.71
N HIS A 360 32.96 10.68 -24.47
CA HIS A 360 34.10 11.07 -23.61
C HIS A 360 34.60 9.97 -22.69
N GLY A 361 34.16 8.73 -22.84
CA GLY A 361 34.60 7.58 -22.04
C GLY A 361 35.60 6.64 -22.72
N TYR A 362 36.16 6.97 -23.89
CA TYR A 362 37.11 6.13 -24.62
C TYR A 362 38.46 6.83 -24.95
N GLU A 363 38.84 7.83 -24.18
CA GLU A 363 40.20 8.36 -24.20
C GLU A 363 40.72 8.51 -22.77
N ALA A 364 41.18 7.41 -22.17
CA ALA A 364 42.21 7.36 -21.13
C ALA A 364 42.72 5.92 -21.00
#